data_8b97e229fc8c740bded8c12d605b3e15
#
_entry.id   8b97e229fc8c740bded8c12d605b3e15
#
_cell.length_a   1.000
_cell.length_b   1.000
_cell.length_c   1.000
_cell.angle_alpha   90.00
_cell.angle_beta   90.00
_cell.angle_gamma   90.00
#
_symmetry.space_group_name_H-M   'P 1'
#
loop_
_entity.id
_entity.type
_entity.pdbx_description
1 polymer ?
#
loop_
_entity_poly.entity_id
_entity_poly.type
_entity_poly.pdbx_seq_one_letter_code
_entity_poly.pdbx_strand_id
1 'polypeptide(L)'
;MPKASKRGGASRPKTHAPRKRFGQNFLTDQAVISAIARAINPQKDDNVVEIGPGQGALTDALFESGCAIKAIEIDRDLQSQLRVMFFNRDFTLFNFDALKFDFNELSGGDHDLRIVGNLPYNISTPLIFKLLTHLPIVRDMHFMLQKEVVDRLAARPGNKHWGRLSVMTQVDCDVEHIFDVPPEAFYPQPKVQSAIVRLTPKMTSHRPECSREGLGKLVQLAFAQRRKTLRNNLRGVIDDSVMQRLGIDPCCRAETLTLDQLMDLSLELS
;
A
#
# COMPACT_ATOMS: atom_id res chain seq x y z
N MET A 1 -50.63 11.44 -44.13
CA MET A 1 -49.79 10.50 -43.37
C MET A 1 -48.63 11.30 -42.80
N PRO A 2 -48.53 11.48 -41.48
CA PRO A 2 -47.41 12.19 -40.86
C PRO A 2 -46.20 11.26 -40.66
N LYS A 3 -45.00 11.75 -40.98
CA LYS A 3 -43.70 11.06 -40.85
C LYS A 3 -43.33 10.89 -39.38
N ALA A 4 -43.03 9.67 -38.98
CA ALA A 4 -42.56 9.33 -37.64
C ALA A 4 -41.19 9.98 -37.36
N SER A 5 -41.14 10.77 -36.29
CA SER A 5 -39.93 11.33 -35.71
C SER A 5 -39.05 10.22 -35.11
N LYS A 6 -37.79 10.07 -35.59
CA LYS A 6 -36.78 9.22 -35.00
C LYS A 6 -36.39 9.82 -33.64
N ARG A 7 -36.76 9.15 -32.56
CA ARG A 7 -36.26 9.43 -31.20
C ARG A 7 -34.74 9.21 -31.16
N GLY A 8 -34.00 10.25 -30.83
CA GLY A 8 -32.56 10.21 -30.63
C GLY A 8 -32.21 9.23 -29.50
N GLY A 9 -31.44 8.23 -29.81
CA GLY A 9 -30.87 7.34 -28.81
C GLY A 9 -29.92 8.11 -27.92
N ALA A 10 -30.14 8.06 -26.62
CA ALA A 10 -29.23 8.59 -25.62
C ALA A 10 -27.87 7.87 -25.81
N SER A 11 -26.83 8.61 -26.14
CA SER A 11 -25.47 8.08 -26.22
C SER A 11 -25.07 7.60 -24.83
N ARG A 12 -24.72 6.31 -24.71
CA ARG A 12 -24.08 5.78 -23.52
C ARG A 12 -22.85 6.64 -23.21
N PRO A 13 -22.61 7.03 -21.94
CA PRO A 13 -21.41 7.77 -21.58
C PRO A 13 -20.19 6.98 -22.06
N LYS A 14 -19.25 7.64 -22.74
CA LYS A 14 -17.99 7.04 -23.20
C LYS A 14 -17.26 6.55 -21.95
N THR A 15 -17.15 5.24 -21.78
CA THR A 15 -16.35 4.64 -20.73
C THR A 15 -14.89 5.08 -20.90
N HIS A 16 -14.28 5.57 -19.83
CA HIS A 16 -12.85 5.97 -19.85
C HIS A 16 -11.98 4.80 -20.28
N ALA A 17 -11.15 5.01 -21.31
CA ALA A 17 -10.21 3.99 -21.77
C ALA A 17 -8.99 3.93 -20.82
N PRO A 18 -8.62 2.72 -20.30
CA PRO A 18 -7.48 2.57 -19.40
C PRO A 18 -6.19 3.10 -20.00
N ARG A 19 -5.44 3.90 -19.25
CA ARG A 19 -4.18 4.48 -19.69
C ARG A 19 -3.01 3.65 -19.21
N LYS A 20 -2.27 3.02 -20.12
CA LYS A 20 -1.09 2.18 -19.82
C LYS A 20 -0.03 2.91 -18.98
N ARG A 21 0.17 4.23 -19.20
CA ARG A 21 1.13 5.05 -18.47
C ARG A 21 0.85 5.15 -16.97
N PHE A 22 -0.40 4.95 -16.55
CA PHE A 22 -0.80 4.95 -15.15
C PHE A 22 -0.97 3.54 -14.57
N GLY A 23 -0.76 2.48 -15.36
CA GLY A 23 -0.91 1.09 -14.91
C GLY A 23 -2.33 0.76 -14.44
N GLN A 24 -3.35 1.37 -15.07
CA GLN A 24 -4.75 1.26 -14.64
C GLN A 24 -5.34 -0.13 -14.91
N ASN A 25 -5.78 -0.80 -13.84
CA ASN A 25 -6.63 -1.98 -13.86
C ASN A 25 -7.82 -1.67 -12.93
N PHE A 26 -8.99 -1.44 -13.51
CA PHE A 26 -10.19 -1.07 -12.75
C PHE A 26 -10.87 -2.31 -12.19
N LEU A 27 -11.18 -2.27 -10.91
CA LEU A 27 -11.93 -3.33 -10.25
C LEU A 27 -13.39 -3.30 -10.72
N THR A 28 -13.91 -4.44 -11.18
CA THR A 28 -15.25 -4.56 -11.75
C THR A 28 -16.11 -5.63 -11.09
N ASP A 29 -15.51 -6.55 -10.34
CA ASP A 29 -16.22 -7.60 -9.62
C ASP A 29 -16.85 -7.06 -8.33
N GLN A 30 -18.19 -7.04 -8.30
CA GLN A 30 -18.95 -6.50 -7.18
C GLN A 30 -18.80 -7.32 -5.89
N ALA A 31 -18.59 -8.63 -5.97
CA ALA A 31 -18.36 -9.46 -4.80
C ALA A 31 -17.02 -9.13 -4.14
N VAL A 32 -15.99 -8.91 -4.96
CA VAL A 32 -14.67 -8.47 -4.51
C VAL A 32 -14.72 -7.06 -3.92
N ILE A 33 -15.39 -6.10 -4.59
CA ILE A 33 -15.58 -4.73 -4.09
C ILE A 33 -16.23 -4.76 -2.70
N SER A 34 -17.34 -5.50 -2.57
CA SER A 34 -18.05 -5.64 -1.29
C SER A 34 -17.20 -6.32 -0.21
N ALA A 35 -16.37 -7.31 -0.59
CA ALA A 35 -15.45 -7.97 0.35
C ALA A 35 -14.36 -7.01 0.85
N ILE A 36 -13.82 -6.15 -0.03
CA ILE A 36 -12.85 -5.12 0.34
C ILE A 36 -13.49 -4.09 1.28
N ALA A 37 -14.67 -3.56 0.94
CA ALA A 37 -15.38 -2.60 1.79
C ALA A 37 -15.66 -3.18 3.18
N ARG A 38 -16.08 -4.46 3.28
CA ARG A 38 -16.24 -5.16 4.56
C ARG A 38 -14.94 -5.33 5.33
N ALA A 39 -13.82 -5.63 4.65
CA ALA A 39 -12.52 -5.76 5.31
C ALA A 39 -12.01 -4.43 5.87
N ILE A 40 -12.27 -3.32 5.17
CA ILE A 40 -11.98 -1.97 5.64
C ILE A 40 -12.93 -1.61 6.80
N ASN A 41 -14.21 -1.98 6.68
CA ASN A 41 -15.28 -1.70 7.67
C ASN A 41 -15.28 -0.23 8.11
N PRO A 42 -15.46 0.75 7.18
CA PRO A 42 -15.45 2.16 7.53
C PRO A 42 -16.66 2.49 8.38
N GLN A 43 -16.50 3.43 9.32
CA GLN A 43 -17.56 3.97 10.15
C GLN A 43 -17.87 5.41 9.70
N LYS A 44 -19.06 5.89 10.05
CA LYS A 44 -19.53 7.22 9.64
C LYS A 44 -18.57 8.37 9.95
N ASP A 45 -17.91 8.28 11.10
CA ASP A 45 -17.01 9.33 11.59
C ASP A 45 -15.52 9.09 11.22
N ASP A 46 -15.26 8.06 10.39
CA ASP A 46 -13.90 7.79 9.92
C ASP A 46 -13.44 8.81 8.87
N ASN A 47 -12.19 9.22 8.96
CA ASN A 47 -11.51 10.05 7.96
C ASN A 47 -10.85 9.15 6.91
N VAL A 48 -11.61 8.79 5.87
CA VAL A 48 -11.17 7.85 4.82
C VAL A 48 -10.49 8.61 3.69
N VAL A 49 -9.28 8.18 3.34
CA VAL A 49 -8.50 8.70 2.22
C VAL A 49 -8.29 7.61 1.18
N GLU A 50 -8.88 7.74 0.01
CA GLU A 50 -8.70 6.81 -1.09
C GLU A 50 -7.63 7.30 -2.07
N ILE A 51 -6.63 6.46 -2.33
CA ILE A 51 -5.57 6.75 -3.31
C ILE A 51 -5.89 6.02 -4.61
N GLY A 52 -6.08 6.79 -5.69
CA GLY A 52 -6.41 6.26 -7.00
C GLY A 52 -7.80 5.64 -7.08
N PRO A 53 -8.88 6.41 -6.83
CA PRO A 53 -10.26 5.90 -6.87
C PRO A 53 -10.64 5.32 -8.24
N GLY A 54 -9.90 5.67 -9.29
CA GLY A 54 -10.15 5.17 -10.63
C GLY A 54 -11.54 5.53 -11.13
N GLN A 55 -12.35 4.52 -11.44
CA GLN A 55 -13.76 4.72 -11.85
C GLN A 55 -14.74 4.83 -10.68
N GLY A 56 -14.25 4.86 -9.43
CA GLY A 56 -15.07 5.07 -8.23
C GLY A 56 -15.78 3.82 -7.70
N ALA A 57 -15.41 2.63 -8.17
CA ALA A 57 -16.11 1.40 -7.77
C ALA A 57 -15.96 1.09 -6.27
N LEU A 58 -14.75 1.25 -5.71
CA LEU A 58 -14.53 1.10 -4.28
C LEU A 58 -15.08 2.30 -3.51
N THR A 59 -14.89 3.51 -4.02
CA THR A 59 -15.44 4.76 -3.45
C THR A 59 -16.94 4.63 -3.18
N ASP A 60 -17.71 4.14 -4.16
CA ASP A 60 -19.16 3.98 -4.04
C ASP A 60 -19.53 3.00 -2.92
N ALA A 61 -18.84 1.85 -2.83
CA ALA A 61 -19.05 0.88 -1.78
C ALA A 61 -18.68 1.40 -0.37
N LEU A 62 -17.65 2.24 -0.27
CA LEU A 62 -17.27 2.85 1.01
C LEU A 62 -18.29 3.87 1.51
N PHE A 63 -18.97 4.58 0.60
CA PHE A 63 -20.06 5.51 0.95
C PHE A 63 -21.28 4.84 1.60
N GLU A 64 -21.42 3.51 1.52
CA GLU A 64 -22.52 2.81 2.21
C GLU A 64 -22.44 2.97 3.74
N SER A 65 -21.25 3.23 4.28
CA SER A 65 -21.04 3.52 5.71
C SER A 65 -21.48 4.93 6.13
N GLY A 66 -21.68 5.83 5.15
CA GLY A 66 -21.98 7.25 5.40
C GLY A 66 -20.76 8.09 5.79
N CYS A 67 -19.55 7.57 5.67
CA CYS A 67 -18.32 8.33 5.95
C CYS A 67 -18.03 9.39 4.86
N ALA A 68 -17.30 10.45 5.23
CA ALA A 68 -16.68 11.36 4.30
C ALA A 68 -15.47 10.69 3.61
N ILE A 69 -15.31 10.92 2.30
CA ILE A 69 -14.18 10.36 1.55
C ILE A 69 -13.37 11.50 0.92
N LYS A 70 -12.07 11.49 1.21
CA LYS A 70 -11.07 12.29 0.52
C LYS A 70 -10.35 11.41 -0.47
N ALA A 71 -10.24 11.82 -1.74
CA ALA A 71 -9.61 11.01 -2.78
C ALA A 71 -8.47 11.77 -3.47
N ILE A 72 -7.38 11.06 -3.77
CA ILE A 72 -6.23 11.60 -4.51
C ILE A 72 -6.15 10.88 -5.85
N GLU A 73 -6.35 11.63 -6.95
CA GLU A 73 -6.33 11.11 -8.32
C GLU A 73 -5.48 12.00 -9.23
N ILE A 74 -4.59 11.41 -10.02
CA ILE A 74 -3.72 12.12 -10.94
C ILE A 74 -4.34 12.26 -12.35
N ASP A 75 -5.25 11.35 -12.73
CA ASP A 75 -5.88 11.35 -14.04
C ASP A 75 -7.07 12.33 -14.09
N ARG A 76 -6.89 13.44 -14.81
CA ARG A 76 -7.88 14.52 -14.92
C ARG A 76 -9.22 14.07 -15.53
N ASP A 77 -9.20 13.07 -16.43
CA ASP A 77 -10.44 12.59 -17.04
C ASP A 77 -11.28 11.81 -16.04
N LEU A 78 -10.63 10.99 -15.20
CA LEU A 78 -11.30 10.29 -14.10
C LEU A 78 -11.82 11.26 -13.05
N GLN A 79 -11.07 12.30 -12.72
CA GLN A 79 -11.54 13.32 -11.78
C GLN A 79 -12.84 13.98 -12.24
N SER A 80 -12.96 14.31 -13.52
CA SER A 80 -14.18 14.92 -14.07
C SER A 80 -15.39 13.99 -13.90
N GLN A 81 -15.19 12.68 -14.10
CA GLN A 81 -16.23 11.66 -13.91
C GLN A 81 -16.60 11.51 -12.43
N LEU A 82 -15.61 11.42 -11.55
CA LEU A 82 -15.82 11.27 -10.10
C LEU A 82 -16.57 12.46 -9.49
N ARG A 83 -16.24 13.70 -9.92
CA ARG A 83 -16.96 14.91 -9.46
C ARG A 83 -18.43 14.88 -9.84
N VAL A 84 -18.78 14.39 -11.02
CA VAL A 84 -20.16 14.23 -11.45
C VAL A 84 -20.84 13.09 -10.70
N MET A 85 -20.15 11.96 -10.54
CA MET A 85 -20.70 10.77 -9.89
C MET A 85 -21.05 11.00 -8.43
N PHE A 86 -20.18 11.72 -7.71
CA PHE A 86 -20.29 11.91 -6.25
C PHE A 86 -20.64 13.34 -5.83
N PHE A 87 -21.25 14.15 -6.75
CA PHE A 87 -21.52 15.57 -6.46
C PHE A 87 -22.46 15.78 -5.23
N ASN A 88 -23.30 14.82 -4.90
CA ASN A 88 -24.23 14.85 -3.76
C ASN A 88 -23.71 14.10 -2.53
N ARG A 89 -22.45 13.68 -2.52
CA ARG A 89 -21.81 12.96 -1.40
C ARG A 89 -20.78 13.85 -0.74
N ASP A 90 -20.42 13.52 0.49
CA ASP A 90 -19.30 14.16 1.18
C ASP A 90 -17.97 13.63 0.61
N PHE A 91 -17.63 14.17 -0.56
CA PHE A 91 -16.51 13.76 -1.39
C PHE A 91 -15.60 14.93 -1.72
N THR A 92 -14.37 14.86 -1.24
CA THR A 92 -13.32 15.83 -1.57
C THR A 92 -12.27 15.18 -2.47
N LEU A 93 -12.01 15.78 -3.65
CA LEU A 93 -11.11 15.22 -4.66
C LEU A 93 -9.90 16.14 -4.91
N PHE A 94 -8.71 15.60 -4.67
CA PHE A 94 -7.42 16.25 -4.90
C PHE A 94 -6.81 15.80 -6.22
N ASN A 95 -6.48 16.80 -7.07
CA ASN A 95 -5.73 16.56 -8.32
C ASN A 95 -4.23 16.55 -8.01
N PHE A 96 -3.69 15.42 -7.61
CA PHE A 96 -2.30 15.36 -7.19
C PHE A 96 -1.67 13.99 -7.44
N ASP A 97 -0.34 13.95 -7.53
CA ASP A 97 0.45 12.73 -7.51
C ASP A 97 0.62 12.26 -6.05
N ALA A 98 0.06 11.10 -5.70
CA ALA A 98 0.12 10.57 -4.34
C ALA A 98 1.57 10.44 -3.81
N LEU A 99 2.55 10.22 -4.69
CA LEU A 99 3.96 10.19 -4.30
C LEU A 99 4.52 11.55 -3.85
N LYS A 100 3.84 12.64 -4.18
CA LYS A 100 4.24 14.02 -3.85
C LYS A 100 3.30 14.70 -2.87
N PHE A 101 2.15 14.10 -2.59
CA PHE A 101 1.11 14.67 -1.74
C PHE A 101 1.54 14.66 -0.27
N ASP A 102 1.32 15.74 0.47
CA ASP A 102 1.51 15.76 1.93
C ASP A 102 0.24 15.30 2.65
N PHE A 103 0.28 14.08 3.18
CA PHE A 103 -0.87 13.49 3.88
C PHE A 103 -1.20 14.19 5.21
N ASN A 104 -0.28 14.98 5.77
CA ASN A 104 -0.58 15.78 6.97
C ASN A 104 -1.70 16.81 6.72
N GLU A 105 -1.86 17.28 5.46
CA GLU A 105 -2.94 18.20 5.09
C GLU A 105 -4.35 17.61 5.25
N LEU A 106 -4.47 16.27 5.33
CA LEU A 106 -5.75 15.57 5.42
C LEU A 106 -6.12 15.16 6.83
N SER A 107 -5.16 15.16 7.76
CA SER A 107 -5.37 14.70 9.13
C SER A 107 -5.97 15.76 10.02
N GLY A 108 -6.91 15.36 10.87
CA GLY A 108 -7.42 16.17 11.99
C GLY A 108 -6.69 15.90 13.30
N GLY A 109 -5.75 14.95 13.35
CA GLY A 109 -5.03 14.58 14.56
C GLY A 109 -4.26 13.27 14.43
N ASP A 110 -3.76 12.75 15.55
CA ASP A 110 -3.02 11.50 15.60
C ASP A 110 -3.94 10.30 15.31
N HIS A 111 -3.42 9.32 14.57
CA HIS A 111 -4.13 8.08 14.20
C HIS A 111 -5.53 8.30 13.61
N ASP A 112 -5.70 9.37 12.84
CA ASP A 112 -6.99 9.79 12.27
C ASP A 112 -7.25 9.15 10.89
N LEU A 113 -6.22 9.06 10.04
CA LEU A 113 -6.39 8.66 8.64
C LEU A 113 -6.55 7.15 8.47
N ARG A 114 -7.58 6.76 7.75
CA ARG A 114 -7.74 5.43 7.18
C ARG A 114 -7.46 5.48 5.69
N ILE A 115 -6.29 4.97 5.26
CA ILE A 115 -5.82 5.12 3.88
C ILE A 115 -6.14 3.83 3.11
N VAL A 116 -6.87 3.97 2.02
CA VAL A 116 -7.30 2.82 1.22
C VAL A 116 -6.96 3.02 -0.25
N GLY A 117 -6.92 1.93 -1.03
CA GLY A 117 -6.79 2.08 -2.48
C GLY A 117 -6.41 0.80 -3.22
N ASN A 118 -6.81 0.77 -4.50
CA ASN A 118 -6.28 -0.16 -5.49
C ASN A 118 -5.06 0.49 -6.15
N LEU A 119 -3.87 0.24 -5.60
CA LEU A 119 -2.67 0.97 -6.01
C LEU A 119 -2.11 0.49 -7.35
N PRO A 120 -1.75 1.41 -8.27
CA PRO A 120 -1.02 1.04 -9.47
C PRO A 120 0.28 0.32 -9.11
N TYR A 121 0.55 -0.81 -9.76
CA TYR A 121 1.65 -1.71 -9.39
C TYR A 121 3.04 -1.06 -9.45
N ASN A 122 3.23 -0.12 -10.37
CA ASN A 122 4.50 0.59 -10.57
C ASN A 122 4.86 1.59 -9.46
N ILE A 123 3.88 2.05 -8.68
CA ILE A 123 4.10 3.02 -7.59
C ILE A 123 3.85 2.46 -6.19
N SER A 124 3.33 1.23 -6.08
CA SER A 124 2.90 0.65 -4.80
C SER A 124 4.01 0.63 -3.74
N THR A 125 5.19 0.11 -4.06
CA THR A 125 6.31 0.05 -3.11
C THR A 125 6.83 1.45 -2.70
N PRO A 126 7.12 2.39 -3.62
CA PRO A 126 7.48 3.76 -3.24
C PRO A 126 6.41 4.45 -2.39
N LEU A 127 5.13 4.24 -2.70
CA LEU A 127 4.03 4.84 -1.95
C LEU A 127 3.93 4.29 -0.52
N ILE A 128 4.09 2.97 -0.34
CA ILE A 128 4.16 2.36 0.99
C ILE A 128 5.30 3.00 1.81
N PHE A 129 6.52 3.09 1.27
CA PHE A 129 7.63 3.72 1.97
C PHE A 129 7.36 5.18 2.34
N LYS A 130 6.68 5.93 1.47
CA LYS A 130 6.24 7.28 1.77
C LYS A 130 5.22 7.30 2.92
N LEU A 131 4.19 6.46 2.89
CA LEU A 131 3.17 6.41 3.93
C LEU A 131 3.74 5.99 5.29
N LEU A 132 4.78 5.16 5.31
CA LEU A 132 5.52 4.83 6.52
C LEU A 132 6.22 6.04 7.17
N THR A 133 6.38 7.18 6.49
CA THR A 133 6.85 8.43 7.10
C THR A 133 5.73 9.26 7.72
N HIS A 134 4.48 8.87 7.53
CA HIS A 134 3.28 9.57 8.02
C HIS A 134 2.52 8.75 9.09
N LEU A 135 3.11 7.68 9.65
CA LEU A 135 2.43 6.77 10.58
C LEU A 135 1.79 7.45 11.80
N PRO A 136 2.33 8.55 12.37
CA PRO A 136 1.68 9.18 13.50
C PRO A 136 0.24 9.62 13.25
N ILE A 137 -0.09 10.00 12.00
CA ILE A 137 -1.45 10.41 11.62
C ILE A 137 -2.31 9.26 11.06
N VAL A 138 -1.72 8.09 10.83
CA VAL A 138 -2.38 6.94 10.20
C VAL A 138 -2.93 5.98 11.24
N ARG A 139 -4.22 5.66 11.16
CA ARG A 139 -4.87 4.63 11.96
C ARG A 139 -4.67 3.24 11.36
N ASP A 140 -4.96 3.10 10.08
CA ASP A 140 -4.72 1.87 9.31
C ASP A 140 -4.64 2.15 7.80
N MET A 141 -4.10 1.18 7.06
CA MET A 141 -4.00 1.24 5.60
C MET A 141 -4.49 -0.09 5.01
N HIS A 142 -5.33 -0.02 3.99
CA HIS A 142 -5.83 -1.19 3.27
C HIS A 142 -5.56 -1.04 1.78
N PHE A 143 -4.69 -1.89 1.25
CA PHE A 143 -4.30 -1.78 -0.15
C PHE A 143 -4.53 -3.08 -0.92
N MET A 144 -5.00 -2.92 -2.15
CA MET A 144 -4.92 -3.96 -3.15
C MET A 144 -3.64 -3.78 -3.95
N LEU A 145 -2.79 -4.81 -3.96
CA LEU A 145 -1.46 -4.83 -4.57
C LEU A 145 -1.28 -6.12 -5.36
N GLN A 146 -0.19 -6.20 -6.15
CA GLN A 146 0.23 -7.50 -6.68
C GLN A 146 0.48 -8.47 -5.53
N LYS A 147 0.01 -9.73 -5.69
CA LYS A 147 0.18 -10.77 -4.67
C LYS A 147 1.64 -10.91 -4.22
N GLU A 148 2.60 -10.88 -5.15
CA GLU A 148 4.03 -10.96 -4.82
C GLU A 148 4.46 -9.85 -3.84
N VAL A 149 3.93 -8.63 -4.00
CA VAL A 149 4.24 -7.51 -3.09
C VAL A 149 3.64 -7.77 -1.71
N VAL A 150 2.41 -8.27 -1.64
CA VAL A 150 1.77 -8.64 -0.37
C VAL A 150 2.52 -9.80 0.31
N ASP A 151 2.92 -10.83 -0.45
CA ASP A 151 3.72 -11.95 0.06
C ASP A 151 5.06 -11.47 0.64
N ARG A 152 5.66 -10.42 0.06
CA ARG A 152 6.88 -9.80 0.59
C ARG A 152 6.61 -8.95 1.83
N LEU A 153 5.52 -8.20 1.86
CA LEU A 153 5.13 -7.39 3.03
C LEU A 153 4.86 -8.27 4.25
N ALA A 154 4.13 -9.38 4.06
CA ALA A 154 3.71 -10.30 5.11
C ALA A 154 4.71 -11.45 5.39
N ALA A 155 5.85 -11.49 4.68
CA ALA A 155 6.85 -12.55 4.85
C ALA A 155 7.41 -12.58 6.29
N ARG A 156 7.84 -13.76 6.71
CA ARG A 156 8.50 -13.99 8.02
C ARG A 156 9.95 -14.42 7.78
N PRO A 157 10.85 -14.28 8.80
CA PRO A 157 12.21 -14.78 8.74
C PRO A 157 12.26 -16.24 8.26
N GLY A 158 13.24 -16.57 7.40
CA GLY A 158 13.38 -17.89 6.79
C GLY A 158 12.55 -18.09 5.50
N ASN A 159 11.63 -17.19 5.19
CA ASN A 159 10.88 -17.24 3.94
C ASN A 159 11.68 -16.59 2.79
N LYS A 160 11.58 -17.16 1.58
CA LYS A 160 12.23 -16.60 0.38
C LYS A 160 11.78 -15.17 0.03
N HIS A 161 10.64 -14.70 0.52
CA HIS A 161 10.12 -13.36 0.30
C HIS A 161 10.57 -12.35 1.38
N TRP A 162 11.16 -12.85 2.49
CA TRP A 162 11.71 -12.00 3.55
C TRP A 162 12.84 -11.13 3.02
N GLY A 163 12.76 -9.82 3.26
CA GLY A 163 13.74 -8.87 2.75
C GLY A 163 13.44 -7.43 3.16
N ARG A 164 14.08 -6.48 2.45
CA ARG A 164 13.99 -5.06 2.79
C ARG A 164 12.56 -4.55 2.97
N LEU A 165 11.64 -4.92 2.07
CA LEU A 165 10.25 -4.47 2.16
C LEU A 165 9.57 -5.02 3.42
N SER A 166 9.77 -6.30 3.73
CA SER A 166 9.23 -6.94 4.92
C SER A 166 9.72 -6.25 6.20
N VAL A 167 11.05 -6.12 6.34
CA VAL A 167 11.69 -5.55 7.54
C VAL A 167 11.25 -4.10 7.76
N MET A 168 11.41 -3.26 6.72
CA MET A 168 11.13 -1.82 6.83
C MET A 168 9.64 -1.50 7.03
N THR A 169 8.74 -2.43 6.69
CA THR A 169 7.31 -2.26 6.98
C THR A 169 6.96 -2.83 8.35
N GLN A 170 7.45 -4.05 8.66
CA GLN A 170 7.08 -4.74 9.89
C GLN A 170 7.76 -4.18 11.15
N VAL A 171 8.80 -3.37 11.02
CA VAL A 171 9.35 -2.64 12.18
C VAL A 171 8.33 -1.68 12.77
N ASP A 172 7.53 -1.04 11.93
CA ASP A 172 6.59 0.01 12.35
C ASP A 172 5.10 -0.40 12.23
N CYS A 173 4.79 -1.46 11.49
CA CYS A 173 3.41 -1.90 11.23
C CYS A 173 3.22 -3.39 11.48
N ASP A 174 2.06 -3.76 11.97
CA ASP A 174 1.54 -5.11 11.81
C ASP A 174 1.00 -5.26 10.40
N VAL A 175 1.33 -6.40 9.76
CA VAL A 175 1.00 -6.68 8.37
C VAL A 175 0.12 -7.92 8.30
N GLU A 176 -1.07 -7.77 7.74
CA GLU A 176 -2.03 -8.85 7.58
C GLU A 176 -2.42 -9.02 6.10
N HIS A 177 -2.17 -10.20 5.55
CA HIS A 177 -2.72 -10.62 4.27
C HIS A 177 -4.20 -11.01 4.49
N ILE A 178 -5.13 -10.30 3.85
CA ILE A 178 -6.57 -10.51 4.09
C ILE A 178 -7.11 -11.59 3.16
N PHE A 179 -7.03 -11.39 1.84
CA PHE A 179 -7.42 -12.39 0.83
C PHE A 179 -6.82 -12.09 -0.54
N ASP A 180 -6.77 -13.12 -1.39
CA ASP A 180 -6.32 -13.02 -2.77
C ASP A 180 -7.45 -12.54 -3.69
N VAL A 181 -7.09 -11.76 -4.73
CA VAL A 181 -8.02 -11.26 -5.75
C VAL A 181 -7.57 -11.77 -7.11
N PRO A 182 -8.43 -12.53 -7.82
CA PRO A 182 -8.09 -13.08 -9.12
C PRO A 182 -8.06 -12.01 -10.21
N PRO A 183 -7.26 -12.20 -11.29
CA PRO A 183 -7.15 -11.23 -12.38
C PRO A 183 -8.48 -10.90 -13.07
N GLU A 184 -9.42 -11.86 -13.09
CA GLU A 184 -10.75 -11.73 -13.70
C GLU A 184 -11.62 -10.64 -13.05
N ALA A 185 -11.28 -10.24 -11.81
CA ALA A 185 -11.96 -9.17 -11.10
C ALA A 185 -11.72 -7.77 -11.68
N PHE A 186 -10.83 -7.65 -12.70
CA PHE A 186 -10.39 -6.36 -13.23
C PHE A 186 -10.63 -6.21 -14.73
N TYR A 187 -10.75 -4.94 -15.14
CA TYR A 187 -10.67 -4.54 -16.54
C TYR A 187 -9.72 -3.33 -16.73
N PRO A 188 -8.71 -3.42 -17.64
CA PRO A 188 -8.24 -4.66 -18.28
C PRO A 188 -7.69 -5.65 -17.25
N GLN A 189 -7.75 -6.92 -17.59
CA GLN A 189 -7.26 -7.99 -16.73
C GLN A 189 -5.74 -7.91 -16.57
N PRO A 190 -5.20 -7.84 -15.33
CA PRO A 190 -3.76 -7.90 -15.11
C PRO A 190 -3.21 -9.30 -15.40
N LYS A 191 -1.89 -9.39 -15.63
CA LYS A 191 -1.21 -10.67 -15.90
C LYS A 191 -0.91 -11.49 -14.63
N VAL A 192 -1.12 -10.90 -13.45
CA VAL A 192 -0.74 -11.46 -12.16
C VAL A 192 -1.89 -11.34 -11.18
N GLN A 193 -1.94 -12.22 -10.19
CA GLN A 193 -2.86 -12.12 -9.07
C GLN A 193 -2.59 -10.87 -8.24
N SER A 194 -3.65 -10.34 -7.66
CA SER A 194 -3.61 -9.30 -6.62
C SER A 194 -3.95 -9.91 -5.26
N ALA A 195 -3.73 -9.15 -4.22
CA ALA A 195 -4.18 -9.49 -2.88
C ALA A 195 -4.46 -8.20 -2.08
N ILE A 196 -5.32 -8.33 -1.07
CA ILE A 196 -5.60 -7.28 -0.10
C ILE A 196 -4.68 -7.46 1.11
N VAL A 197 -4.03 -6.37 1.49
CA VAL A 197 -3.19 -6.28 2.70
C VAL A 197 -3.70 -5.18 3.60
N ARG A 198 -3.70 -5.44 4.91
CA ARG A 198 -3.87 -4.43 5.94
C ARG A 198 -2.54 -4.15 6.63
N LEU A 199 -2.21 -2.87 6.79
CA LEU A 199 -1.07 -2.39 7.54
C LEU A 199 -1.60 -1.55 8.70
N THR A 200 -1.28 -1.94 9.93
CA THR A 200 -1.70 -1.21 11.13
C THR A 200 -0.46 -0.70 11.85
N PRO A 201 -0.30 0.63 12.02
CA PRO A 201 0.82 1.18 12.77
C PRO A 201 0.90 0.62 14.18
N LYS A 202 2.09 0.26 14.63
CA LYS A 202 2.33 -0.15 15.99
C LYS A 202 2.34 1.07 16.91
N MET A 203 1.59 1.01 18.00
CA MET A 203 1.42 2.14 18.95
C MET A 203 2.69 2.49 19.73
N THR A 204 3.66 1.59 19.77
CA THR A 204 4.94 1.80 20.44
C THR A 204 6.07 1.49 19.49
N SER A 205 7.00 2.43 19.30
CA SER A 205 8.28 2.14 18.68
C SER A 205 8.99 1.14 19.59
N HIS A 206 9.25 -0.09 19.12
CA HIS A 206 9.74 -1.15 19.97
C HIS A 206 11.17 -0.92 20.49
N ARG A 207 11.93 0.01 19.90
CA ARG A 207 13.30 0.34 20.31
C ARG A 207 13.63 1.76 19.87
N PRO A 208 13.50 2.76 20.75
CA PRO A 208 13.80 4.16 20.43
C PRO A 208 15.26 4.39 20.03
N GLU A 209 16.18 3.52 20.46
CA GLU A 209 17.60 3.54 20.09
C GLU A 209 17.86 3.12 18.64
N CYS A 210 16.98 2.34 18.04
CA CYS A 210 17.12 1.87 16.65
C CYS A 210 16.53 2.90 15.68
N SER A 211 17.37 3.73 15.07
CA SER A 211 16.91 4.69 14.07
C SER A 211 16.46 3.97 12.80
N ARG A 212 15.36 4.45 12.20
CA ARG A 212 14.86 3.96 10.93
C ARG A 212 15.90 4.08 9.80
N GLU A 213 16.72 5.13 9.83
CA GLU A 213 17.79 5.34 8.87
C GLU A 213 18.90 4.30 9.03
N GLY A 214 19.35 4.04 10.25
CA GLY A 214 20.36 3.02 10.57
C GLY A 214 19.89 1.63 10.14
N LEU A 215 18.67 1.24 10.54
CA LEU A 215 18.08 -0.02 10.09
C LEU A 215 17.97 -0.09 8.56
N GLY A 216 17.58 0.97 7.91
CA GLY A 216 17.48 1.05 6.44
C GLY A 216 18.83 0.83 5.75
N LYS A 217 19.92 1.41 6.28
CA LYS A 217 21.31 1.20 5.80
C LYS A 217 21.73 -0.25 6.00
N LEU A 218 21.55 -0.80 7.20
CA LEU A 218 21.87 -2.20 7.49
C LEU A 218 21.16 -3.14 6.52
N VAL A 219 19.84 -3.01 6.41
CA VAL A 219 19.00 -3.90 5.59
C VAL A 219 19.39 -3.80 4.11
N GLN A 220 19.75 -2.62 3.63
CA GLN A 220 20.26 -2.44 2.27
C GLN A 220 21.55 -3.23 2.04
N LEU A 221 22.48 -3.20 2.98
CA LEU A 221 23.74 -3.94 2.90
C LEU A 221 23.50 -5.45 3.07
N ALA A 222 22.81 -5.87 4.13
CA ALA A 222 22.57 -7.27 4.46
C ALA A 222 21.86 -8.05 3.34
N PHE A 223 20.91 -7.41 2.64
CA PHE A 223 20.16 -8.01 1.55
C PHE A 223 20.69 -7.67 0.14
N ALA A 224 21.86 -7.02 0.03
CA ALA A 224 22.43 -6.60 -1.26
C ALA A 224 22.66 -7.79 -2.20
N GLN A 225 23.15 -8.91 -1.67
CA GLN A 225 23.41 -10.13 -2.41
C GLN A 225 22.77 -11.34 -1.73
N ARG A 226 21.54 -11.68 -2.10
CA ARG A 226 20.72 -12.73 -1.44
C ARG A 226 21.40 -14.10 -1.29
N ARG A 227 22.26 -14.48 -2.27
CA ARG A 227 22.95 -15.77 -2.24
C ARG A 227 24.23 -15.77 -1.38
N LYS A 228 24.67 -14.63 -0.89
CA LYS A 228 25.85 -14.51 -0.04
C LYS A 228 25.48 -14.62 1.44
N THR A 229 26.47 -15.04 2.24
CA THR A 229 26.37 -15.05 3.69
C THR A 229 26.34 -13.63 4.25
N LEU A 230 25.86 -13.48 5.47
CA LEU A 230 25.80 -12.20 6.19
C LEU A 230 27.19 -11.56 6.30
N ARG A 231 28.20 -12.36 6.70
CA ARG A 231 29.64 -11.98 6.71
C ARG A 231 30.08 -11.31 5.40
N ASN A 232 29.71 -11.90 4.28
CA ASN A 232 30.12 -11.36 2.98
C ASN A 232 29.39 -10.08 2.61
N ASN A 233 28.11 -9.96 2.98
CA ASN A 233 27.33 -8.76 2.72
C ASN A 233 27.73 -7.57 3.61
N LEU A 234 28.18 -7.85 4.85
CA LEU A 234 28.56 -6.83 5.85
C LEU A 234 30.06 -6.67 6.01
N ARG A 235 30.86 -7.26 5.10
CA ARG A 235 32.33 -7.18 5.15
C ARG A 235 32.83 -5.74 5.20
N GLY A 236 33.66 -5.42 6.19
CA GLY A 236 34.21 -4.06 6.39
C GLY A 236 33.26 -3.07 7.01
N VAL A 237 32.08 -3.54 7.45
CA VAL A 237 31.06 -2.73 8.12
C VAL A 237 30.76 -3.28 9.52
N ILE A 238 30.57 -4.60 9.64
CA ILE A 238 30.35 -5.29 10.92
C ILE A 238 31.24 -6.54 10.96
N ASP A 239 32.01 -6.69 12.02
CA ASP A 239 32.89 -7.82 12.22
C ASP A 239 32.18 -9.09 12.69
N ASP A 240 32.76 -10.25 12.41
CA ASP A 240 32.21 -11.55 12.83
C ASP A 240 32.03 -11.65 14.36
N SER A 241 32.96 -11.07 15.13
CA SER A 241 32.91 -11.06 16.59
C SER A 241 31.66 -10.33 17.12
N VAL A 242 31.26 -9.26 16.47
CA VAL A 242 30.04 -8.51 16.79
C VAL A 242 28.80 -9.38 16.51
N MET A 243 28.74 -10.02 15.34
CA MET A 243 27.64 -10.93 15.00
C MET A 243 27.50 -12.06 16.01
N GLN A 244 28.64 -12.70 16.38
CA GLN A 244 28.66 -13.78 17.37
C GLN A 244 28.23 -13.31 18.77
N ARG A 245 28.64 -12.10 19.19
CA ARG A 245 28.21 -11.49 20.46
C ARG A 245 26.68 -11.31 20.49
N LEU A 246 26.08 -11.00 19.36
CA LEU A 246 24.61 -10.86 19.20
C LEU A 246 23.89 -12.21 18.98
N GLY A 247 24.64 -13.35 19.08
CA GLY A 247 24.08 -14.69 18.87
C GLY A 247 23.72 -14.99 17.40
N ILE A 248 24.36 -14.30 16.46
CA ILE A 248 24.13 -14.43 15.02
C ILE A 248 25.30 -15.19 14.39
N ASP A 249 25.01 -16.28 13.65
CA ASP A 249 26.01 -16.99 12.85
C ASP A 249 26.42 -16.13 11.64
N PRO A 250 27.70 -15.69 11.51
CA PRO A 250 28.15 -14.94 10.34
C PRO A 250 28.01 -15.68 9.00
N CYS A 251 27.89 -17.01 9.04
CA CYS A 251 27.68 -17.84 7.85
C CYS A 251 26.22 -17.95 7.42
N CYS A 252 25.27 -17.49 8.22
CA CYS A 252 23.87 -17.46 7.85
C CYS A 252 23.60 -16.47 6.70
N ARG A 253 22.40 -16.50 6.13
CA ARG A 253 21.92 -15.50 5.17
C ARG A 253 21.01 -14.49 5.87
N ALA A 254 21.00 -13.26 5.36
CA ALA A 254 20.14 -12.19 5.91
C ALA A 254 18.65 -12.57 5.98
N GLU A 255 18.17 -13.41 5.07
CA GLU A 255 16.78 -13.88 5.05
C GLU A 255 16.39 -14.76 6.24
N THR A 256 17.35 -15.29 7.02
CA THR A 256 17.07 -16.07 8.22
C THR A 256 16.99 -15.24 9.49
N LEU A 257 17.45 -13.98 9.45
CA LEU A 257 17.47 -13.11 10.62
C LEU A 257 16.08 -12.63 11.01
N THR A 258 15.82 -12.60 12.29
CA THR A 258 14.62 -11.99 12.86
C THR A 258 14.67 -10.46 12.75
N LEU A 259 13.53 -9.82 12.95
CA LEU A 259 13.46 -8.36 13.00
C LEU A 259 14.35 -7.81 14.14
N ASP A 260 14.29 -8.43 15.33
CA ASP A 260 15.10 -8.03 16.49
C ASP A 260 16.60 -8.13 16.20
N GLN A 261 17.05 -9.24 15.59
CA GLN A 261 18.45 -9.40 15.22
C GLN A 261 18.93 -8.35 14.21
N LEU A 262 18.07 -7.96 13.25
CA LEU A 262 18.39 -6.89 12.31
C LEU A 262 18.44 -5.52 13.01
N MET A 263 17.56 -5.29 13.98
CA MET A 263 17.58 -4.06 14.78
C MET A 263 18.86 -4.00 15.65
N ASP A 264 19.21 -5.09 16.33
CA ASP A 264 20.46 -5.18 17.13
C ASP A 264 21.70 -4.91 16.27
N LEU A 265 21.78 -5.54 15.09
CA LEU A 265 22.88 -5.27 14.15
C LEU A 265 22.91 -3.82 13.66
N SER A 266 21.77 -3.15 13.56
CA SER A 266 21.73 -1.76 13.09
C SER A 266 22.32 -0.78 14.10
N LEU A 267 22.33 -1.11 15.38
CA LEU A 267 22.96 -0.32 16.45
C LEU A 267 24.49 -0.37 16.40
N GLU A 268 25.04 -1.39 15.76
CA GLU A 268 26.48 -1.60 15.58
C GLU A 268 27.05 -0.97 14.31
N LEU A 269 26.20 -0.29 13.52
CA LEU A 269 26.67 0.50 12.38
C LEU A 269 27.34 1.78 12.88
N SER A 270 28.63 1.90 12.58
CA SER A 270 29.45 3.08 12.86
C SER A 270 29.10 4.25 11.93
#